data_f08500e74f5d9c173fcb3aaf67bef26c
#
_entry.id   f08500e74f5d9c173fcb3aaf67bef26c
#
_cell.length_a   1.000
_cell.length_b   1.000
_cell.length_c   1.000
_cell.angle_alpha   90.00
_cell.angle_beta   90.00
_cell.angle_gamma   90.00
#
_symmetry.space_group_name_H-M   'P 1'
#
loop_
_entity.id
_entity.type
_entity.pdbx_description
1 polymer ?
#
loop_
_entity_poly.entity_id
_entity_poly.type
_entity_poly.pdbx_seq_one_letter_code
_entity_poly.pdbx_strand_id
1 'polypeptide(L)'
;MILTNVRLNWIKFPNDAGKYSICILVPKNSMAATELLAAAAAAKESGINRKKFTKAQANSSNFKAGIRDGDIEAAEETQPADYKGHWFINLSNINPPGVVDANNVPASYNILYPGCYGHVDVDIYPFYNQKENARGITGSINNIMFVRDGERLDGRPPAQSATDAFANFATDTPDESASDEG
;
A
#
# COMPACT_ATOMS: atom_id res chain seq x y z
N MET A 1 -3.65 -5.71 -12.02
CA MET A 1 -2.48 -6.62 -11.87
C MET A 1 -2.19 -6.85 -10.40
N ILE A 2 -1.67 -8.02 -10.04
CA ILE A 2 -1.32 -8.33 -8.64
C ILE A 2 0.19 -8.16 -8.43
N LEU A 3 0.58 -7.28 -7.52
CA LEU A 3 1.95 -7.17 -7.04
C LEU A 3 2.08 -7.90 -5.71
N THR A 4 3.02 -8.83 -5.61
CA THR A 4 3.16 -9.72 -4.46
C THR A 4 4.27 -9.26 -3.51
N ASN A 5 4.07 -9.50 -2.20
CA ASN A 5 5.06 -9.21 -1.14
C ASN A 5 5.59 -7.77 -1.15
N VAL A 6 4.70 -6.82 -1.37
CA VAL A 6 5.03 -5.39 -1.25
C VAL A 6 4.87 -4.94 0.20
N ARG A 7 5.65 -3.95 0.61
CA ARG A 7 5.51 -3.35 1.93
C ARG A 7 4.54 -2.18 1.85
N LEU A 8 3.55 -2.15 2.73
CA LEU A 8 2.51 -1.13 2.75
C LEU A 8 2.96 0.05 3.60
N ASN A 9 2.68 1.26 3.13
CA ASN A 9 3.02 2.49 3.85
C ASN A 9 1.97 3.58 3.56
N TRP A 10 1.97 4.63 4.37
CA TRP A 10 1.11 5.80 4.17
C TRP A 10 -0.37 5.45 3.89
N ILE A 11 -0.94 4.57 4.72
CA ILE A 11 -2.33 4.10 4.55
C ILE A 11 -3.28 5.16 5.11
N LYS A 12 -4.11 5.74 4.24
CA LYS A 12 -5.17 6.70 4.60
C LYS A 12 -6.48 6.27 3.95
N PHE A 13 -7.37 5.66 4.74
CA PHE A 13 -8.61 5.07 4.28
C PHE A 13 -9.82 5.59 5.10
N PRO A 14 -10.55 6.61 4.66
CA PRO A 14 -10.22 7.56 3.59
C PRO A 14 -9.20 8.63 4.03
N ASN A 15 -8.67 9.37 3.08
CA ASN A 15 -7.89 10.59 3.34
C ASN A 15 -8.83 11.82 3.46
N ASP A 16 -8.26 13.01 3.73
CA ASP A 16 -9.01 14.25 3.91
C ASP A 16 -9.82 14.68 2.68
N ALA A 17 -9.48 14.18 1.50
CA ALA A 17 -10.22 14.40 0.25
C ALA A 17 -11.27 13.31 -0.03
N GLY A 18 -11.55 12.42 0.94
CA GLY A 18 -12.50 11.32 0.79
C GLY A 18 -12.03 10.18 -0.11
N LYS A 19 -10.73 10.14 -0.46
CA LYS A 19 -10.13 9.07 -1.26
C LYS A 19 -9.40 8.07 -0.37
N TYR A 20 -9.31 6.85 -0.84
CA TYR A 20 -8.52 5.78 -0.23
C TYR A 20 -7.12 5.82 -0.85
N SER A 21 -6.11 6.10 -0.05
CA SER A 21 -4.73 6.32 -0.51
C SER A 21 -3.74 5.45 0.23
N ILE A 22 -2.78 4.91 -0.50
CA ILE A 22 -1.72 4.07 0.04
C ILE A 22 -0.42 4.30 -0.76
N CYS A 23 0.71 4.24 -0.07
CA CYS A 23 2.01 4.09 -0.70
C CYS A 23 2.44 2.63 -0.61
N ILE A 24 2.92 2.06 -1.68
CA ILE A 24 3.54 0.73 -1.67
C ILE A 24 5.03 0.84 -1.96
N LEU A 25 5.82 0.10 -1.18
CA LEU A 25 7.26 -0.05 -1.38
C LEU A 25 7.50 -1.43 -1.99
N VAL A 26 8.11 -1.44 -3.17
CA VAL A 26 8.34 -2.65 -3.96
C VAL A 26 9.85 -2.94 -4.00
N PRO A 27 10.33 -4.04 -3.42
CA PRO A 27 11.76 -4.36 -3.41
C PRO A 27 12.32 -4.40 -4.84
N LYS A 28 13.43 -3.71 -5.10
CA LYS A 28 13.99 -3.54 -6.46
C LYS A 28 14.38 -4.85 -7.13
N ASN A 29 14.79 -5.85 -6.35
CA ASN A 29 15.20 -7.17 -6.83
C ASN A 29 14.06 -8.20 -6.85
N SER A 30 12.81 -7.76 -6.79
CA SER A 30 11.63 -8.63 -6.78
C SER A 30 10.98 -8.76 -8.17
N MET A 31 10.20 -9.83 -8.35
CA MET A 31 9.35 -10.01 -9.52
C MET A 31 8.33 -8.86 -9.63
N ALA A 32 7.76 -8.45 -8.49
CA ALA A 32 6.82 -7.33 -8.43
C ALA A 32 7.41 -6.02 -8.97
N ALA A 33 8.72 -5.77 -8.75
CA ALA A 33 9.39 -4.61 -9.33
C ALA A 33 9.49 -4.70 -10.86
N THR A 34 9.80 -5.87 -11.39
CA THR A 34 9.84 -6.09 -12.84
C THR A 34 8.47 -5.87 -13.47
N GLU A 35 7.42 -6.41 -12.86
CA GLU A 35 6.04 -6.25 -13.33
C GLU A 35 5.56 -4.80 -13.23
N LEU A 36 5.87 -4.10 -12.14
CA LEU A 36 5.50 -2.71 -11.94
C LEU A 36 6.16 -1.79 -12.99
N LEU A 37 7.46 -1.97 -13.23
CA LEU A 37 8.19 -1.19 -14.23
C LEU A 37 7.71 -1.48 -15.66
N ALA A 38 7.41 -2.73 -15.97
CA ALA A 38 6.83 -3.11 -17.25
C ALA A 38 5.43 -2.49 -17.46
N ALA A 39 4.59 -2.50 -16.43
CA ALA A 39 3.27 -1.86 -16.47
C ALA A 39 3.37 -0.35 -16.66
N ALA A 40 4.33 0.32 -16.03
CA ALA A 40 4.57 1.75 -16.23
C ALA A 40 5.03 2.07 -17.65
N ALA A 41 5.92 1.26 -18.21
CA ALA A 41 6.36 1.41 -19.60
C ALA A 41 5.19 1.24 -20.58
N ALA A 42 4.35 0.21 -20.38
CA ALA A 42 3.15 -0.02 -21.19
C ALA A 42 2.13 1.12 -21.06
N ALA A 43 1.94 1.64 -19.84
CA ALA A 43 1.07 2.79 -19.60
C ALA A 43 1.59 4.06 -20.31
N LYS A 44 2.90 4.29 -20.31
CA LYS A 44 3.53 5.41 -21.02
C LYS A 44 3.29 5.32 -22.54
N GLU A 45 3.49 4.16 -23.12
CA GLU A 45 3.21 3.91 -24.54
C GLU A 45 1.72 4.08 -24.86
N SER A 46 0.84 3.51 -24.04
CA SER A 46 -0.60 3.69 -24.17
C SER A 46 -1.02 5.17 -24.12
N GLY A 47 -0.38 5.97 -23.24
CA GLY A 47 -0.63 7.39 -23.12
C GLY A 47 -0.26 8.17 -24.41
N ILE A 48 0.85 7.79 -25.05
CA ILE A 48 1.26 8.36 -26.34
C ILE A 48 0.27 7.97 -27.43
N ASN A 49 -0.08 6.69 -27.54
CA ASN A 49 -1.00 6.16 -28.55
C ASN A 49 -2.41 6.76 -28.42
N ARG A 50 -2.86 7.00 -27.19
CA ARG A 50 -4.15 7.65 -26.89
C ARG A 50 -4.09 9.19 -26.93
N LYS A 51 -2.97 9.77 -27.35
CA LYS A 51 -2.76 11.23 -27.46
C LYS A 51 -2.98 11.99 -26.14
N LYS A 52 -2.78 11.35 -25.00
CA LYS A 52 -2.78 12.03 -23.70
C LYS A 52 -1.57 12.93 -23.52
N PHE A 53 -0.47 12.55 -24.16
CA PHE A 53 0.80 13.30 -24.23
C PHE A 53 1.63 12.80 -25.41
N THR A 54 2.54 13.64 -25.88
CA THR A 54 3.49 13.28 -26.94
C THR A 54 4.71 12.54 -26.37
N LYS A 55 5.50 11.90 -27.24
CA LYS A 55 6.77 11.27 -26.85
C LYS A 55 7.75 12.28 -26.25
N ALA A 56 7.79 13.50 -26.76
CA ALA A 56 8.63 14.57 -26.21
C ALA A 56 8.18 14.97 -24.79
N GLN A 57 6.87 15.10 -24.57
CA GLN A 57 6.30 15.39 -23.25
C GLN A 57 6.56 14.26 -22.25
N ALA A 58 6.46 13.00 -22.69
CA ALA A 58 6.73 11.83 -21.87
C ALA A 58 8.22 11.70 -21.44
N ASN A 59 9.12 12.39 -22.10
CA ASN A 59 10.56 12.42 -21.81
C ASN A 59 11.00 13.74 -21.17
N SER A 60 10.08 14.67 -20.90
CA SER A 60 10.39 15.95 -20.26
C SER A 60 10.56 15.79 -18.74
N SER A 61 11.29 16.70 -18.11
CA SER A 61 11.47 16.77 -16.65
C SER A 61 10.17 17.00 -15.88
N ASN A 62 9.14 17.55 -16.54
CA ASN A 62 7.82 17.80 -15.96
C ASN A 62 6.89 16.59 -16.02
N PHE A 63 7.33 15.49 -16.63
CA PHE A 63 6.53 14.27 -16.69
C PHE A 63 6.52 13.56 -15.35
N LYS A 64 5.32 13.33 -14.80
CA LYS A 64 5.16 12.62 -13.52
C LYS A 64 5.28 11.13 -13.76
N ALA A 65 6.42 10.55 -13.48
CA ALA A 65 6.70 9.12 -13.73
C ALA A 65 5.80 8.18 -12.91
N GLY A 66 5.26 8.66 -11.78
CA GLY A 66 4.41 7.89 -10.86
C GLY A 66 5.21 6.94 -9.97
N ILE A 67 6.09 6.12 -10.56
CA ILE A 67 7.02 5.26 -9.83
C ILE A 67 8.29 6.04 -9.57
N ARG A 68 8.75 6.03 -8.32
CA ARG A 68 9.90 6.78 -7.85
C ARG A 68 10.95 5.87 -7.25
N ASP A 69 12.20 6.29 -7.30
CA ASP A 69 13.35 5.55 -6.78
C ASP A 69 13.59 5.91 -5.31
N GLY A 70 13.38 4.95 -4.42
CA GLY A 70 13.55 5.13 -2.99
C GLY A 70 15.01 5.36 -2.58
N ASP A 71 16.00 4.86 -3.32
CA ASP A 71 17.42 5.11 -3.02
C ASP A 71 17.77 6.57 -3.28
N ILE A 72 17.28 7.14 -4.38
CA ILE A 72 17.51 8.54 -4.74
C ILE A 72 16.85 9.44 -3.70
N GLU A 73 15.57 9.23 -3.43
CA GLU A 73 14.81 10.12 -2.54
C GLU A 73 15.23 9.99 -1.07
N ALA A 74 15.70 8.82 -0.64
CA ALA A 74 16.27 8.66 0.69
C ALA A 74 17.68 9.29 0.80
N ALA A 75 18.46 9.30 -0.28
CA ALA A 75 19.75 10.00 -0.32
C ALA A 75 19.59 11.55 -0.32
N GLU A 76 18.53 12.05 -0.93
CA GLU A 76 18.15 13.46 -0.94
C GLU A 76 17.37 13.88 0.33
N GLU A 77 17.17 12.97 1.27
CA GLU A 77 16.40 13.17 2.52
C GLU A 77 14.94 13.63 2.28
N THR A 78 14.41 13.41 1.08
CA THR A 78 13.01 13.69 0.74
C THR A 78 12.06 12.57 1.17
N GLN A 79 12.62 11.36 1.42
CA GLN A 79 11.91 10.22 1.99
C GLN A 79 12.75 9.54 3.10
N PRO A 80 12.11 8.83 4.05
CA PRO A 80 12.80 8.07 5.09
C PRO A 80 13.74 6.99 4.53
N ALA A 81 14.72 6.57 5.34
CA ALA A 81 15.70 5.53 4.99
C ALA A 81 15.07 4.18 4.64
N ASP A 82 13.85 3.90 5.12
CA ASP A 82 13.09 2.69 4.82
C ASP A 82 12.71 2.53 3.35
N TYR A 83 12.80 3.61 2.57
CA TYR A 83 12.59 3.60 1.12
C TYR A 83 13.78 3.06 0.34
N LYS A 84 14.98 2.98 0.95
CA LYS A 84 16.17 2.41 0.30
C LYS A 84 15.91 0.96 -0.15
N GLY A 85 16.42 0.63 -1.32
CA GLY A 85 16.25 -0.69 -1.93
C GLY A 85 14.87 -0.94 -2.54
N HIS A 86 14.01 0.09 -2.60
CA HIS A 86 12.64 -0.02 -3.10
C HIS A 86 12.35 0.96 -4.23
N TRP A 87 11.54 0.51 -5.19
CA TRP A 87 10.68 1.39 -5.96
C TRP A 87 9.44 1.69 -5.13
N PHE A 88 8.85 2.87 -5.30
CA PHE A 88 7.59 3.17 -4.62
C PHE A 88 6.63 3.96 -5.49
N ILE A 89 5.35 3.79 -5.22
CA ILE A 89 4.27 4.47 -5.90
C ILE A 89 3.15 4.77 -4.92
N ASN A 90 2.57 5.97 -5.06
CA ASN A 90 1.36 6.35 -4.35
C ASN A 90 0.16 5.97 -5.21
N LEU A 91 -0.74 5.20 -4.63
CA LEU A 91 -1.97 4.72 -5.27
C LEU A 91 -3.17 5.34 -4.57
N SER A 92 -4.23 5.61 -5.31
CA SER A 92 -5.47 6.10 -4.71
C SER A 92 -6.68 5.60 -5.49
N ASN A 93 -7.83 5.50 -4.78
CA ASN A 93 -9.11 5.17 -5.38
C ASN A 93 -10.21 5.99 -4.69
N ILE A 94 -11.24 6.33 -5.43
CA ILE A 94 -12.47 6.95 -4.87
C ILE A 94 -13.35 5.90 -4.19
N ASN A 95 -13.26 4.65 -4.62
CA ASN A 95 -13.95 3.53 -4.04
C ASN A 95 -13.08 2.87 -2.95
N PRO A 96 -13.69 2.35 -1.88
CA PRO A 96 -12.97 1.61 -0.86
C PRO A 96 -12.35 0.34 -1.44
N PRO A 97 -11.04 0.09 -1.25
CA PRO A 97 -10.42 -1.18 -1.65
C PRO A 97 -10.99 -2.34 -0.84
N GLY A 98 -11.15 -3.50 -1.49
CA GLY A 98 -11.41 -4.74 -0.77
C GLY A 98 -10.19 -5.16 0.06
N VAL A 99 -10.41 -5.67 1.28
CA VAL A 99 -9.34 -6.17 2.14
C VAL A 99 -9.65 -7.59 2.58
N VAL A 100 -8.66 -8.46 2.46
CA VAL A 100 -8.69 -9.82 2.97
C VAL A 100 -7.45 -10.09 3.84
N ASP A 101 -7.57 -11.04 4.75
CA ASP A 101 -6.45 -11.54 5.54
C ASP A 101 -5.59 -12.56 4.76
N ALA A 102 -4.56 -13.12 5.42
CA ALA A 102 -3.66 -14.11 4.82
C ALA A 102 -4.35 -15.42 4.40
N ASN A 103 -5.56 -15.69 4.90
CA ASN A 103 -6.37 -16.85 4.56
C ASN A 103 -7.42 -16.54 3.49
N ASN A 104 -7.34 -15.36 2.86
CA ASN A 104 -8.32 -14.88 1.87
C ASN A 104 -9.74 -14.71 2.44
N VAL A 105 -9.84 -14.38 3.72
CA VAL A 105 -11.10 -14.06 4.40
C VAL A 105 -11.29 -12.55 4.45
N PRO A 106 -12.48 -12.02 4.13
CA PRO A 106 -12.76 -10.59 4.23
C PRO A 106 -12.40 -10.03 5.61
N ALA A 107 -11.68 -8.92 5.63
CA ALA A 107 -11.16 -8.30 6.85
C ALA A 107 -11.38 -6.79 6.87
N SER A 108 -11.30 -6.21 8.06
CA SER A 108 -11.31 -4.77 8.24
C SER A 108 -9.98 -4.13 7.86
N TYR A 109 -10.01 -2.86 7.46
CA TYR A 109 -8.79 -2.06 7.22
C TYR A 109 -7.85 -1.99 8.44
N ASN A 110 -8.35 -2.24 9.64
CA ASN A 110 -7.59 -2.17 10.89
C ASN A 110 -6.43 -3.18 10.97
N ILE A 111 -6.45 -4.23 10.14
CA ILE A 111 -5.33 -5.17 10.06
C ILE A 111 -4.14 -4.61 9.28
N LEU A 112 -4.37 -3.54 8.51
CA LEU A 112 -3.34 -2.90 7.72
C LEU A 112 -2.69 -1.77 8.51
N TYR A 113 -1.36 -1.70 8.48
CA TYR A 113 -0.60 -0.64 9.10
C TYR A 113 0.69 -0.35 8.31
N PRO A 114 1.27 0.85 8.44
CA PRO A 114 2.54 1.18 7.79
C PRO A 114 3.65 0.23 8.24
N GLY A 115 4.18 -0.54 7.31
CA GLY A 115 5.23 -1.53 7.56
C GLY A 115 4.81 -2.99 7.37
N CYS A 116 3.53 -3.32 7.39
CA CYS A 116 3.07 -4.69 7.09
C CYS A 116 3.28 -5.02 5.61
N TYR A 117 3.25 -6.32 5.30
CA TYR A 117 3.42 -6.83 3.94
C TYR A 117 2.10 -7.35 3.39
N GLY A 118 1.87 -7.11 2.10
CA GLY A 118 0.65 -7.54 1.42
C GLY A 118 0.86 -7.90 -0.04
N HIS A 119 -0.17 -8.51 -0.61
CA HIS A 119 -0.37 -8.54 -2.05
C HIS A 119 -1.37 -7.46 -2.39
N VAL A 120 -1.14 -6.74 -3.47
CA VAL A 120 -2.00 -5.63 -3.88
C VAL A 120 -2.47 -5.79 -5.32
N ASP A 121 -3.76 -5.61 -5.53
CA ASP A 121 -4.34 -5.52 -6.86
C ASP A 121 -4.42 -4.06 -7.28
N VAL A 122 -3.70 -3.72 -8.34
CA VAL A 122 -3.50 -2.35 -8.79
C VAL A 122 -3.72 -2.20 -10.29
N ASP A 123 -4.11 -1.01 -10.71
CA ASP A 123 -4.07 -0.60 -12.10
C ASP A 123 -3.07 0.53 -12.28
N ILE A 124 -2.22 0.43 -13.30
CA ILE A 124 -1.25 1.46 -13.68
C ILE A 124 -1.69 2.05 -15.02
N TYR A 125 -1.86 3.36 -15.07
CA TYR A 125 -2.42 4.01 -16.25
C TYR A 125 -1.87 5.42 -16.50
N PRO A 126 -1.90 5.91 -17.75
CA PRO A 126 -1.49 7.26 -18.08
C PRO A 126 -2.59 8.26 -17.76
N PHE A 127 -2.22 9.43 -17.27
CA PHE A 127 -3.16 10.52 -17.02
C PHE A 127 -2.74 11.82 -17.71
N TYR A 128 -3.73 12.67 -17.94
CA TYR A 128 -3.57 14.06 -18.27
C TYR A 128 -4.60 14.88 -17.50
N ASN A 129 -4.12 15.76 -16.64
CA ASN A 129 -4.94 16.73 -15.92
C ASN A 129 -4.85 18.08 -16.64
N GLN A 130 -5.90 18.47 -17.34
CA GLN A 130 -5.95 19.70 -18.13
C GLN A 130 -5.87 20.96 -17.24
N LYS A 131 -6.48 20.94 -16.07
CA LYS A 131 -6.51 22.10 -15.17
C LYS A 131 -5.10 22.47 -14.66
N GLU A 132 -4.32 21.47 -14.31
CA GLU A 132 -2.96 21.62 -13.80
C GLU A 132 -1.90 21.51 -14.91
N ASN A 133 -2.30 21.24 -16.15
CA ASN A 133 -1.42 20.89 -17.27
C ASN A 133 -0.42 19.78 -16.90
N ALA A 134 -0.84 18.84 -16.03
CA ALA A 134 0.00 17.76 -15.52
C ALA A 134 -0.23 16.47 -16.31
N ARG A 135 0.86 15.78 -16.64
CA ARG A 135 0.87 14.53 -17.41
C ARG A 135 1.76 13.51 -16.72
N GLY A 136 1.39 12.26 -16.82
CA GLY A 136 2.23 11.22 -16.23
C GLY A 136 1.59 9.86 -16.21
N ILE A 137 2.19 9.02 -15.37
CA ILE A 137 1.71 7.70 -14.99
C ILE A 137 1.24 7.77 -13.54
N THR A 138 0.17 7.08 -13.24
CA THR A 138 -0.37 6.93 -11.89
C THR A 138 -0.97 5.54 -11.75
N GLY A 139 -1.53 5.24 -10.59
CA GLY A 139 -2.24 3.99 -10.39
C GLY A 139 -3.37 4.10 -9.38
N SER A 140 -4.24 3.10 -9.40
CA SER A 140 -5.29 2.90 -8.42
C SER A 140 -5.06 1.60 -7.64
N ILE A 141 -5.52 1.60 -6.40
CA ILE A 141 -5.58 0.42 -5.54
C ILE A 141 -7.00 -0.14 -5.58
N ASN A 142 -7.15 -1.42 -5.90
CA ASN A 142 -8.44 -2.10 -6.00
C ASN A 142 -8.68 -3.03 -4.82
N ASN A 143 -7.70 -3.88 -4.50
CA ASN A 143 -7.81 -4.83 -3.40
C ASN A 143 -6.45 -5.02 -2.69
N ILE A 144 -6.49 -5.44 -1.44
CA ILE A 144 -5.31 -5.70 -0.61
C ILE A 144 -5.51 -7.01 0.15
N MET A 145 -4.54 -7.91 0.05
CA MET A 145 -4.42 -9.07 0.92
C MET A 145 -3.31 -8.81 1.93
N PHE A 146 -3.62 -8.82 3.21
CA PHE A 146 -2.61 -8.84 4.26
C PHE A 146 -1.88 -10.19 4.23
N VAL A 147 -0.56 -10.19 4.24
CA VAL A 147 0.24 -11.42 4.18
C VAL A 147 0.94 -11.70 5.51
N ARG A 148 1.63 -10.71 6.06
CA ARG A 148 2.39 -10.86 7.31
C ARG A 148 2.74 -9.52 7.93
N ASP A 149 3.06 -9.59 9.20
CA ASP A 149 3.57 -8.44 9.94
C ASP A 149 4.96 -8.01 9.45
N GLY A 150 5.26 -6.76 9.69
CA GLY A 150 6.56 -6.14 9.47
C GLY A 150 6.82 -5.07 10.52
N GLU A 151 8.06 -4.59 10.57
CA GLU A 151 8.41 -3.46 11.42
C GLU A 151 7.59 -2.24 11.04
N ARG A 152 6.98 -1.59 12.03
CA ARG A 152 6.16 -0.39 11.80
C ARG A 152 7.02 0.77 11.31
N LEU A 153 6.53 1.45 10.27
CA LEU A 153 7.19 2.61 9.67
C LEU A 153 6.66 3.96 10.20
N ASP A 154 5.60 3.92 11.01
CA ASP A 154 4.98 5.12 11.60
C ASP A 154 5.53 5.46 12.99
N GLY A 155 6.56 4.75 13.47
CA GLY A 155 7.17 4.95 14.79
C GLY A 155 6.28 4.58 15.98
N ARG A 156 5.10 4.02 15.74
CA ARG A 156 4.20 3.58 16.81
C ARG A 156 4.62 2.20 17.30
N PRO A 157 4.55 1.93 18.61
CA PRO A 157 4.75 0.57 19.13
C PRO A 157 3.66 -0.35 18.55
N PRO A 158 3.94 -1.66 18.42
CA PRO A 158 2.91 -2.64 18.08
C PRO A 158 1.71 -2.48 19.00
N ALA A 159 0.50 -2.56 18.45
CA ALA A 159 -0.69 -2.57 19.28
C ALA A 159 -0.66 -3.82 20.16
N GLN A 160 -0.82 -3.62 21.49
CA GLN A 160 -0.98 -4.73 22.41
C GLN A 160 -2.25 -5.50 22.06
N SER A 161 -2.20 -6.82 22.01
CA SER A 161 -3.42 -7.61 21.77
C SER A 161 -4.42 -7.40 22.93
N ALA A 162 -5.70 -7.49 22.67
CA ALA A 162 -6.71 -7.41 23.72
C ALA A 162 -6.50 -8.49 24.80
N THR A 163 -6.08 -9.68 24.39
CA THR A 163 -5.77 -10.79 25.28
C THR A 163 -4.61 -10.43 26.23
N ASP A 164 -3.53 -9.84 25.69
CA ASP A 164 -2.38 -9.43 26.52
C ASP A 164 -2.73 -8.23 27.40
N ALA A 165 -3.50 -7.26 26.86
CA ALA A 165 -3.92 -6.09 27.61
C ALA A 165 -4.78 -6.45 28.82
N PHE A 166 -5.60 -7.49 28.72
CA PHE A 166 -6.54 -7.92 29.77
C PHE A 166 -6.16 -9.23 30.45
N ALA A 167 -4.92 -9.74 30.22
CA ALA A 167 -4.46 -11.01 30.81
C ALA A 167 -4.64 -11.07 32.35
N ASN A 168 -4.41 -9.95 33.03
CA ASN A 168 -4.53 -9.85 34.48
C ASN A 168 -5.97 -9.66 35.00
N PHE A 169 -6.92 -9.50 34.07
CA PHE A 169 -8.33 -9.31 34.39
C PHE A 169 -9.18 -10.53 33.98
N ALA A 170 -8.55 -11.56 33.41
CA ALA A 170 -9.23 -12.81 33.15
C ALA A 170 -9.65 -13.42 34.49
N THR A 171 -10.94 -13.46 34.75
CA THR A 171 -11.49 -14.13 35.95
C THR A 171 -11.40 -15.61 35.69
N ASP A 172 -10.78 -16.35 36.62
CA ASP A 172 -10.97 -17.79 36.71
C ASP A 172 -12.49 -18.03 36.82
N THR A 173 -13.06 -18.79 35.87
CA THR A 173 -14.42 -19.26 35.99
C THR A 173 -14.55 -20.01 37.32
N PRO A 174 -15.48 -19.67 38.23
CA PRO A 174 -15.69 -20.46 39.40
C PRO A 174 -16.10 -21.86 38.98
N ASP A 175 -15.38 -22.84 39.45
CA ASP A 175 -15.70 -24.25 39.32
C ASP A 175 -17.08 -24.48 39.98
N GLU A 176 -18.13 -24.61 39.15
CA GLU A 176 -19.44 -25.08 39.56
C GLU A 176 -19.39 -26.59 39.80
N SER A 177 -18.64 -27.02 40.79
CA SER A 177 -18.75 -28.36 41.34
C SER A 177 -18.87 -28.29 42.86
N ALA A 178 -19.97 -27.74 43.33
CA ALA A 178 -20.48 -28.04 44.67
C ALA A 178 -21.76 -28.83 44.49
N SER A 179 -21.62 -30.14 44.39
CA SER A 179 -22.66 -31.09 44.53
C SER A 179 -23.39 -30.86 45.85
N ASP A 180 -24.68 -30.56 45.75
CA ASP A 180 -25.61 -30.63 46.83
C ASP A 180 -25.86 -32.14 47.17
N GLU A 181 -25.34 -32.61 48.28
CA GLU A 181 -25.81 -33.79 49.00
C GLU A 181 -26.33 -33.32 50.35
N GLY A 182 -27.65 -33.37 50.45
CA GLY A 182 -28.35 -33.16 51.70
C GLY A 182 -29.85 -33.43 51.56
#